data_531eaaf23cba7156e8dd80d37be2396b
#
_entry.id   531eaaf23cba7156e8dd80d37be2396b
#
_cell.length_a   1.000
_cell.length_b   1.000
_cell.length_c   1.000
_cell.angle_alpha   90.00
_cell.angle_beta   90.00
_cell.angle_gamma   90.00
#
_symmetry.space_group_name_H-M   'P 1'
#
loop_
_entity.id
_entity.type
_entity.pdbx_description
1 polymer ?
#
loop_
_entity_poly.entity_id
_entity_poly.type
_entity_poly.pdbx_seq_one_letter_code
_entity_poly.pdbx_strand_id
1 'polypeptide(L)'
;MNKIHINKNQFSDLINLLNNVFYPLKNFVSKNEFIKIINDKEYKNQFFPLPITFGITKEIYSKIKDRKSFDLYYRKKYLMNIYNVSFYSLDKKKISRKIYGINYLKHPYYKRFIKENFKFMHFDYQSEKKKNLQHKYFVAPSIFKKRLKIKKISTLSSFHTRNVPHKAHQWIHSFLFKKF
;
A
#
# COMPACT_ATOMS: atom_id res chain seq x y z
N MET A 1 5.09 23.95 11.97
CA MET A 1 5.07 23.55 10.56
C MET A 1 4.02 22.46 10.40
N ASN A 2 2.95 22.68 9.63
CA ASN A 2 1.85 21.71 9.49
C ASN A 2 1.97 20.84 8.23
N LYS A 3 3.18 20.78 7.62
CA LYS A 3 3.40 20.12 6.33
C LYS A 3 4.26 18.88 6.50
N ILE A 4 3.82 17.76 5.90
CA ILE A 4 4.59 16.53 5.80
C ILE A 4 4.83 16.23 4.32
N HIS A 5 6.11 16.11 3.93
CA HIS A 5 6.50 15.69 2.59
C HIS A 5 6.65 14.18 2.56
N ILE A 6 5.85 13.52 1.73
CA ILE A 6 5.87 12.06 1.60
C ILE A 6 6.79 11.62 0.45
N ASN A 7 7.36 10.43 0.60
CA ASN A 7 8.20 9.82 -0.41
C ASN A 7 7.37 9.11 -1.50
N LYS A 8 8.05 8.60 -2.54
CA LYS A 8 7.40 7.92 -3.68
C LYS A 8 6.57 6.71 -3.26
N ASN A 9 7.04 5.91 -2.31
CA ASN A 9 6.35 4.70 -1.87
C ASN A 9 5.08 5.06 -1.09
N GLN A 10 5.20 5.98 -0.11
CA GLN A 10 4.05 6.48 0.64
C GLN A 10 3.00 7.11 -0.26
N PHE A 11 3.44 7.86 -1.28
CA PHE A 11 2.54 8.42 -2.29
C PHE A 11 1.83 7.32 -3.09
N SER A 12 2.57 6.30 -3.55
CA SER A 12 1.99 5.18 -4.29
C SER A 12 0.96 4.42 -3.45
N ASP A 13 1.28 4.13 -2.18
CA ASP A 13 0.36 3.43 -1.29
C ASP A 13 -0.89 4.27 -0.99
N LEU A 14 -0.73 5.57 -0.77
CA LEU A 14 -1.86 6.49 -0.59
C LEU A 14 -2.79 6.50 -1.83
N ILE A 15 -2.23 6.61 -3.03
CA ILE A 15 -3.03 6.58 -4.27
C ILE A 15 -3.74 5.23 -4.44
N ASN A 16 -3.08 4.13 -4.10
CA ASN A 16 -3.69 2.80 -4.16
C ASN A 16 -4.84 2.66 -3.15
N LEU A 17 -4.70 3.17 -1.94
CA LEU A 17 -5.78 3.22 -0.94
C LEU A 17 -6.97 4.05 -1.45
N LEU A 18 -6.72 5.26 -1.94
CA LEU A 18 -7.75 6.16 -2.50
C LEU A 18 -8.52 5.54 -3.67
N ASN A 19 -7.88 4.67 -4.43
CA ASN A 19 -8.49 4.00 -5.58
C ASN A 19 -9.03 2.59 -5.27
N ASN A 20 -9.06 2.20 -4.00
CA ASN A 20 -9.52 0.87 -3.56
C ASN A 20 -8.72 -0.30 -4.19
N VAL A 21 -7.44 -0.09 -4.54
CA VAL A 21 -6.56 -1.17 -5.01
C VAL A 21 -6.32 -2.18 -3.89
N PHE A 22 -6.21 -1.69 -2.64
CA PHE A 22 -6.02 -2.49 -1.44
C PHE A 22 -7.33 -2.84 -0.72
N TYR A 23 -8.45 -2.88 -1.44
CA TYR A 23 -9.73 -3.29 -0.84
C TYR A 23 -9.61 -4.65 -0.12
N PRO A 24 -10.15 -4.80 1.10
CA PRO A 24 -11.08 -3.92 1.81
C PRO A 24 -10.44 -2.81 2.66
N LEU A 25 -9.11 -2.67 2.63
CA LEU A 25 -8.40 -1.64 3.36
C LEU A 25 -8.67 -0.26 2.75
N LYS A 26 -9.06 0.69 3.59
CA LYS A 26 -9.38 2.07 3.16
C LYS A 26 -8.38 3.10 3.65
N ASN A 27 -7.50 2.72 4.58
CA ASN A 27 -6.52 3.60 5.20
C ASN A 27 -5.24 2.83 5.53
N PHE A 28 -4.18 3.55 5.86
CA PHE A 28 -3.00 2.94 6.48
C PHE A 28 -3.39 2.32 7.82
N VAL A 29 -2.91 1.12 8.08
CA VAL A 29 -3.34 0.33 9.23
C VAL A 29 -2.92 0.96 10.56
N SER A 30 -3.79 0.86 11.56
CA SER A 30 -3.48 1.08 12.96
C SER A 30 -2.62 -0.06 13.54
N LYS A 31 -2.11 0.10 14.77
CA LYS A 31 -1.33 -0.95 15.44
C LYS A 31 -2.10 -2.26 15.59
N ASN A 32 -3.36 -2.18 15.99
CA ASN A 32 -4.20 -3.37 16.23
C ASN A 32 -4.51 -4.10 14.92
N GLU A 33 -4.87 -3.36 13.88
CA GLU A 33 -5.08 -3.92 12.54
C GLU A 33 -3.80 -4.56 12.00
N PHE A 34 -2.64 -3.90 12.18
CA PHE A 34 -1.35 -4.45 11.79
C PHE A 34 -1.09 -5.82 12.45
N ILE A 35 -1.27 -5.89 13.77
CA ILE A 35 -1.03 -7.13 14.53
C ILE A 35 -1.98 -8.23 14.07
N LYS A 36 -3.26 -7.91 13.89
CA LYS A 36 -4.26 -8.86 13.39
C LYS A 36 -3.90 -9.39 12.01
N ILE A 37 -3.60 -8.51 11.06
CA ILE A 37 -3.23 -8.91 9.69
C ILE A 37 -1.98 -9.81 9.68
N ILE A 38 -0.94 -9.47 10.47
CA ILE A 38 0.27 -10.28 10.52
C ILE A 38 0.02 -11.65 11.17
N ASN A 39 -0.90 -11.74 12.12
CA ASN A 39 -1.22 -13.00 12.79
C ASN A 39 -2.12 -13.88 11.95
N ASP A 40 -3.24 -13.34 11.50
CA ASP A 40 -4.35 -14.09 10.96
C ASP A 40 -4.35 -14.11 9.43
N LYS A 41 -3.55 -13.22 8.79
CA LYS A 41 -3.56 -13.01 7.33
C LYS A 41 -4.93 -12.52 6.83
N GLU A 42 -5.70 -11.87 7.71
CA GLU A 42 -7.05 -11.43 7.43
C GLU A 42 -7.29 -9.97 7.79
N TYR A 43 -8.15 -9.34 7.01
CA TYR A 43 -8.73 -8.03 7.31
C TYR A 43 -10.20 -8.02 6.89
N LYS A 44 -11.10 -7.71 7.85
CA LYS A 44 -12.56 -7.70 7.63
C LYS A 44 -13.09 -9.00 6.99
N ASN A 45 -12.68 -10.14 7.53
CA ASN A 45 -13.05 -11.48 7.08
C ASN A 45 -12.64 -11.81 5.63
N GLN A 46 -11.61 -11.13 5.13
CA GLN A 46 -11.03 -11.41 3.82
C GLN A 46 -9.55 -11.68 3.96
N PHE A 47 -9.02 -12.57 3.13
CA PHE A 47 -7.59 -12.83 3.07
C PHE A 47 -6.84 -11.56 2.69
N PHE A 48 -6.00 -11.09 3.60
CA PHE A 48 -5.21 -9.88 3.44
C PHE A 48 -3.85 -10.06 4.11
N PRO A 49 -2.83 -10.55 3.41
CA PRO A 49 -1.61 -11.10 4.03
C PRO A 49 -0.60 -10.06 4.48
N LEU A 50 -0.65 -8.84 3.97
CA LEU A 50 0.34 -7.79 4.25
C LEU A 50 -0.31 -6.46 4.62
N PRO A 51 0.02 -5.89 5.79
CA PRO A 51 -0.49 -4.59 6.20
C PRO A 51 0.17 -3.45 5.42
N ILE A 52 -0.62 -2.46 5.02
CA ILE A 52 -0.12 -1.24 4.37
C ILE A 52 0.11 -0.18 5.46
N THR A 53 1.36 0.17 5.69
CA THR A 53 1.78 1.04 6.79
C THR A 53 2.33 2.37 6.32
N PHE A 54 2.17 3.41 7.14
CA PHE A 54 2.82 4.70 6.91
C PHE A 54 3.97 4.88 7.90
N GLY A 55 5.16 4.52 7.48
CA GLY A 55 6.37 4.66 8.30
C GLY A 55 6.96 6.06 8.24
N ILE A 56 7.50 6.54 9.35
CA ILE A 56 8.17 7.85 9.45
C ILE A 56 9.53 7.72 10.12
N THR A 57 10.46 8.59 9.73
CA THR A 57 11.81 8.67 10.31
C THR A 57 11.78 9.37 11.68
N LYS A 58 12.88 9.26 12.42
CA LYS A 58 13.03 9.92 13.71
C LYS A 58 12.95 11.46 13.58
N GLU A 59 13.53 12.01 12.53
CA GLU A 59 13.54 13.45 12.25
C GLU A 59 12.13 13.99 11.97
N ILE A 60 11.32 13.22 11.22
CA ILE A 60 9.93 13.59 10.98
C ILE A 60 9.14 13.50 12.28
N TYR A 61 9.25 12.37 13.00
CA TYR A 61 8.54 12.18 14.26
C TYR A 61 8.80 13.29 15.28
N SER A 62 10.07 13.70 15.49
CA SER A 62 10.41 14.76 16.44
C SER A 62 9.74 16.10 16.13
N LYS A 63 9.45 16.38 14.84
CA LYS A 63 8.82 17.63 14.39
C LYS A 63 7.28 17.62 14.50
N ILE A 64 6.67 16.44 14.54
CA ILE A 64 5.22 16.31 14.38
C ILE A 64 4.51 15.64 15.58
N LYS A 65 5.26 15.07 16.55
CA LYS A 65 4.71 14.22 17.63
C LYS A 65 3.61 14.88 18.46
N ASP A 66 3.62 16.20 18.59
CA ASP A 66 2.71 16.96 19.46
C ASP A 66 1.46 17.48 18.74
N ARG A 67 1.25 17.08 17.48
CA ARG A 67 0.14 17.55 16.65
C ARG A 67 -0.67 16.38 16.10
N LYS A 68 -1.94 16.66 15.80
CA LYS A 68 -2.89 15.66 15.32
C LYS A 68 -3.46 15.95 13.93
N SER A 69 -3.00 17.02 13.26
CA SER A 69 -3.44 17.37 11.91
C SER A 69 -2.29 17.93 11.09
N PHE A 70 -2.19 17.51 9.83
CA PHE A 70 -1.14 17.92 8.91
C PHE A 70 -1.64 17.97 7.47
N ASP A 71 -0.95 18.78 6.66
CA ASP A 71 -1.09 18.76 5.21
C ASP A 71 -0.03 17.86 4.59
N LEU A 72 -0.45 16.90 3.78
CA LEU A 72 0.44 16.04 3.02
C LEU A 72 0.83 16.67 1.70
N TYR A 73 2.12 16.58 1.37
CA TYR A 73 2.70 17.07 0.13
C TYR A 73 3.53 15.98 -0.56
N TYR A 74 3.44 15.91 -1.89
CA TYR A 74 4.34 15.12 -2.72
C TYR A 74 4.92 15.98 -3.85
N ARG A 75 6.25 16.02 -4.01
CA ARG A 75 6.92 16.85 -5.03
C ARG A 75 6.42 18.30 -5.05
N LYS A 76 6.37 18.94 -3.88
CA LYS A 76 5.87 20.31 -3.67
C LYS A 76 4.36 20.53 -3.95
N LYS A 77 3.62 19.49 -4.37
CA LYS A 77 2.16 19.60 -4.59
C LYS A 77 1.41 19.18 -3.32
N TYR A 78 0.45 19.99 -2.91
CA TYR A 78 -0.50 19.64 -1.86
C TYR A 78 -1.36 18.46 -2.32
N LEU A 79 -1.54 17.50 -1.44
CA LEU A 79 -2.37 16.32 -1.68
C LEU A 79 -3.69 16.41 -0.93
N MET A 80 -3.62 16.49 0.39
CA MET A 80 -4.77 16.48 1.29
C MET A 80 -4.38 16.89 2.70
N ASN A 81 -5.39 17.23 3.51
CA ASN A 81 -5.25 17.32 4.95
C ASN A 81 -5.49 15.94 5.59
N ILE A 82 -4.69 15.62 6.61
CA ILE A 82 -4.86 14.45 7.48
C ILE A 82 -5.09 14.90 8.91
N TYR A 83 -5.92 14.13 9.65
CA TYR A 83 -6.29 14.46 11.03
C TYR A 83 -6.40 13.19 11.89
N ASN A 84 -6.68 13.33 13.18
CA ASN A 84 -6.69 12.23 14.15
C ASN A 84 -5.38 11.41 14.11
N VAL A 85 -4.26 12.08 13.89
CA VAL A 85 -2.96 11.44 13.75
C VAL A 85 -2.55 10.78 15.06
N SER A 86 -2.21 9.52 14.99
CA SER A 86 -1.66 8.72 16.08
C SER A 86 -0.38 8.00 15.65
N PHE A 87 0.51 7.77 16.62
CA PHE A 87 1.81 7.15 16.36
C PHE A 87 1.94 5.84 17.15
N TYR A 88 2.55 4.83 16.51
CA TYR A 88 2.81 3.57 17.18
C TYR A 88 4.16 2.98 16.83
N SER A 89 4.65 2.11 17.70
CA SER A 89 5.87 1.34 17.51
C SER A 89 5.54 -0.13 17.32
N LEU A 90 6.40 -0.79 16.56
CA LEU A 90 6.35 -2.22 16.32
C LEU A 90 7.69 -2.86 16.71
N ASP A 91 7.64 -4.06 17.24
CA ASP A 91 8.84 -4.89 17.37
C ASP A 91 9.25 -5.40 15.98
N LYS A 92 10.10 -4.60 15.34
CA LYS A 92 10.51 -4.83 13.96
C LYS A 92 11.28 -6.14 13.78
N LYS A 93 12.04 -6.59 14.80
CA LYS A 93 12.78 -7.87 14.74
C LYS A 93 11.80 -9.03 14.75
N LYS A 94 10.87 -9.05 15.71
CA LYS A 94 9.83 -10.07 15.82
C LYS A 94 8.98 -10.15 14.56
N ILE A 95 8.55 -9.00 14.05
CA ILE A 95 7.75 -8.91 12.82
C ILE A 95 8.53 -9.40 11.61
N SER A 96 9.79 -8.94 11.44
CA SER A 96 10.61 -9.38 10.30
C SER A 96 10.88 -10.87 10.32
N ARG A 97 11.11 -11.46 11.49
CA ARG A 97 11.23 -12.91 11.64
C ARG A 97 9.94 -13.65 11.22
N LYS A 98 8.79 -13.10 11.57
CA LYS A 98 7.48 -13.67 11.22
C LYS A 98 7.19 -13.58 9.72
N ILE A 99 7.58 -12.49 9.06
CA ILE A 99 7.31 -12.26 7.63
C ILE A 99 8.34 -12.96 6.75
N TYR A 100 9.64 -12.87 7.08
CA TYR A 100 10.75 -13.31 6.23
C TYR A 100 11.40 -14.62 6.71
N GLY A 101 10.91 -15.20 7.81
CA GLY A 101 11.43 -16.45 8.39
C GLY A 101 12.75 -16.27 9.15
N ILE A 102 13.45 -17.38 9.38
CA ILE A 102 14.67 -17.45 10.22
C ILE A 102 15.80 -16.58 9.68
N ASN A 103 15.93 -16.51 8.36
CA ASN A 103 16.99 -15.74 7.69
C ASN A 103 16.64 -14.26 7.46
N TYR A 104 15.68 -13.69 8.19
CA TYR A 104 15.21 -12.31 7.99
C TYR A 104 16.31 -11.25 8.00
N LEU A 105 17.39 -11.46 8.75
CA LEU A 105 18.53 -10.52 8.80
C LEU A 105 19.23 -10.36 7.44
N LYS A 106 19.21 -11.39 6.60
CA LYS A 106 19.79 -11.39 5.25
C LYS A 106 18.81 -10.82 4.20
N HIS A 107 17.54 -10.67 4.54
CA HIS A 107 16.54 -10.21 3.60
C HIS A 107 16.77 -8.74 3.20
N PRO A 108 16.79 -8.36 1.91
CA PRO A 108 17.10 -7.01 1.46
C PRO A 108 16.21 -5.93 2.08
N TYR A 109 14.93 -6.22 2.24
CA TYR A 109 13.96 -5.28 2.84
C TYR A 109 14.11 -5.12 4.35
N TYR A 110 14.76 -6.03 5.08
CA TYR A 110 14.92 -5.90 6.52
C TYR A 110 15.72 -4.65 6.91
N LYS A 111 16.88 -4.46 6.29
CA LYS A 111 17.73 -3.29 6.56
C LYS A 111 16.99 -1.98 6.28
N ARG A 112 16.25 -1.95 5.18
CA ARG A 112 15.43 -0.80 4.80
C ARG A 112 14.30 -0.57 5.79
N PHE A 113 13.57 -1.62 6.17
CA PHE A 113 12.46 -1.55 7.12
C PHE A 113 12.91 -0.99 8.47
N ILE A 114 14.07 -1.41 8.98
CA ILE A 114 14.64 -0.90 10.23
C ILE A 114 15.02 0.58 10.11
N LYS A 115 15.70 0.97 9.02
CA LYS A 115 16.24 2.32 8.83
C LYS A 115 15.16 3.38 8.58
N GLU A 116 14.19 3.06 7.70
CA GLU A 116 13.22 4.04 7.20
C GLU A 116 12.01 4.23 8.14
N ASN A 117 11.77 3.32 9.08
CA ASN A 117 10.59 3.34 9.91
C ASN A 117 10.94 3.47 11.39
N PHE A 118 11.13 4.67 11.89
CA PHE A 118 11.30 4.89 13.33
C PHE A 118 10.01 4.64 14.10
N LYS A 119 8.91 5.22 13.62
CA LYS A 119 7.52 5.03 14.08
C LYS A 119 6.62 4.78 12.89
N PHE A 120 5.42 4.32 13.17
CA PHE A 120 4.34 4.23 12.19
C PHE A 120 3.24 5.21 12.57
N MET A 121 2.55 5.71 11.56
CA MET A 121 1.50 6.70 11.72
C MET A 121 0.19 6.15 11.17
N HIS A 122 -0.87 6.31 11.94
CA HIS A 122 -2.25 6.11 11.52
C HIS A 122 -2.96 7.45 11.58
N PHE A 123 -3.83 7.73 10.62
CA PHE A 123 -4.54 8.99 10.51
C PHE A 123 -5.79 8.85 9.67
N ASP A 124 -6.71 9.78 9.85
CA ASP A 124 -7.88 9.92 9.00
C ASP A 124 -7.64 10.97 7.92
N TYR A 125 -8.38 10.87 6.81
CA TYR A 125 -8.38 11.88 5.76
C TYR A 125 -9.77 11.97 5.11
N GLN A 126 -10.15 13.16 4.69
CA GLN A 126 -11.29 13.35 3.82
C GLN A 126 -10.83 13.23 2.37
N SER A 127 -11.44 12.32 1.65
CA SER A 127 -11.18 12.16 0.22
C SER A 127 -11.87 13.30 -0.54
N GLU A 128 -11.23 14.45 -0.59
CA GLU A 128 -11.59 15.42 -1.62
C GLU A 128 -11.38 14.78 -3.00
N LYS A 129 -12.26 15.17 -3.95
CA LYS A 129 -12.34 14.61 -5.32
C LYS A 129 -11.01 14.10 -5.84
N LYS A 130 -10.97 12.82 -6.23
CA LYS A 130 -9.83 12.11 -6.81
C LYS A 130 -9.08 13.03 -7.79
N LYS A 131 -8.06 13.73 -7.31
CA LYS A 131 -7.16 14.47 -8.20
C LYS A 131 -6.49 13.43 -9.10
N ASN A 132 -6.47 13.66 -10.40
CA ASN A 132 -5.80 12.83 -11.40
C ASN A 132 -4.27 12.83 -11.17
N LEU A 133 -3.83 12.20 -10.08
CA LEU A 133 -2.41 12.04 -9.72
C LEU A 133 -1.85 10.74 -10.29
N GLN A 134 -2.63 10.06 -11.14
CA GLN A 134 -2.35 8.72 -11.61
C GLN A 134 -1.55 8.75 -12.91
N HIS A 135 -0.80 7.67 -13.13
CA HIS A 135 -0.13 7.44 -14.40
C HIS A 135 -1.17 7.28 -15.53
N LYS A 136 -0.87 7.76 -16.75
CA LYS A 136 -1.80 7.73 -17.91
C LYS A 136 -2.39 6.35 -18.25
N TYR A 137 -1.70 5.28 -17.88
CA TYR A 137 -2.15 3.89 -18.08
C TYR A 137 -2.85 3.27 -16.86
N PHE A 138 -3.00 4.04 -15.78
CA PHE A 138 -3.68 3.53 -14.59
C PHE A 138 -5.19 3.48 -14.84
N VAL A 139 -5.79 2.32 -14.60
CA VAL A 139 -7.23 2.14 -14.60
C VAL A 139 -7.68 1.77 -13.20
N ALA A 140 -8.50 2.60 -12.56
CA ALA A 140 -9.01 2.30 -11.23
C ALA A 140 -9.82 0.99 -11.24
N PRO A 141 -9.72 0.15 -10.17
CA PRO A 141 -10.43 -1.12 -10.09
C PRO A 141 -11.94 -1.02 -10.34
N SER A 142 -12.58 0.06 -9.88
CA SER A 142 -14.01 0.32 -10.12
C SER A 142 -14.33 0.49 -11.60
N ILE A 143 -13.50 1.21 -12.34
CA ILE A 143 -13.66 1.42 -13.79
C ILE A 143 -13.42 0.11 -14.52
N PHE A 144 -12.39 -0.65 -14.13
CA PHE A 144 -12.09 -1.94 -14.72
C PHE A 144 -13.24 -2.93 -14.52
N LYS A 145 -13.76 -3.06 -13.29
CA LYS A 145 -14.94 -3.91 -12.99
C LYS A 145 -16.16 -3.51 -13.83
N LYS A 146 -16.43 -2.21 -13.98
CA LYS A 146 -17.52 -1.72 -14.84
C LYS A 146 -17.34 -2.15 -16.29
N ARG A 147 -16.12 -2.06 -16.84
CA ARG A 147 -15.82 -2.51 -18.21
C ARG A 147 -16.05 -4.00 -18.40
N LEU A 148 -15.62 -4.85 -17.44
CA LEU A 148 -15.87 -6.28 -17.47
C LEU A 148 -17.35 -6.60 -17.48
N LYS A 149 -18.15 -5.93 -16.61
CA LYS A 149 -19.60 -6.10 -16.55
C LYS A 149 -20.29 -5.73 -17.88
N ILE A 150 -19.94 -4.58 -18.46
CA ILE A 150 -20.49 -4.11 -19.75
C ILE A 150 -20.19 -5.13 -20.85
N LYS A 151 -18.98 -5.69 -20.88
CA LYS A 151 -18.56 -6.69 -21.86
C LYS A 151 -19.03 -8.11 -21.53
N LYS A 152 -19.81 -8.31 -20.45
CA LYS A 152 -20.30 -9.61 -19.97
C LYS A 152 -19.17 -10.65 -19.76
N ILE A 153 -17.98 -10.19 -19.36
CA ILE A 153 -16.83 -11.05 -19.09
C ILE A 153 -16.99 -11.62 -17.68
N SER A 154 -17.18 -12.94 -17.57
CA SER A 154 -17.33 -13.68 -16.31
C SER A 154 -16.01 -14.22 -15.79
N THR A 155 -15.09 -14.56 -16.69
CA THR A 155 -13.76 -15.12 -16.33
C THR A 155 -12.66 -14.22 -16.85
N LEU A 156 -11.67 -13.96 -16.00
CA LEU A 156 -10.52 -13.15 -16.33
C LEU A 156 -9.25 -13.88 -15.91
N SER A 157 -8.31 -13.98 -16.81
CA SER A 157 -6.95 -14.40 -16.51
C SER A 157 -5.97 -13.26 -16.75
N SER A 158 -4.94 -13.15 -15.91
CA SER A 158 -3.89 -12.16 -16.08
C SER A 158 -2.52 -12.80 -15.93
N PHE A 159 -1.57 -12.34 -16.73
CA PHE A 159 -0.19 -12.72 -16.63
C PHE A 159 0.67 -11.49 -16.32
N HIS A 160 1.48 -11.59 -15.27
CA HIS A 160 2.37 -10.51 -14.87
C HIS A 160 3.83 -10.96 -14.99
N THR A 161 4.64 -10.21 -15.70
CA THR A 161 6.08 -10.45 -15.81
C THR A 161 6.89 -9.16 -15.67
N ARG A 162 8.10 -9.28 -15.14
CA ARG A 162 9.12 -8.23 -15.12
C ARG A 162 10.20 -8.45 -16.18
N ASN A 163 10.15 -9.59 -16.85
CA ASN A 163 11.11 -9.98 -17.89
C ASN A 163 10.57 -9.61 -19.26
N VAL A 164 11.49 -9.43 -20.22
CA VAL A 164 11.13 -9.31 -21.64
C VAL A 164 10.38 -10.59 -22.06
N PRO A 165 9.24 -10.48 -22.77
CA PRO A 165 8.51 -11.64 -23.24
C PRO A 165 9.38 -12.56 -24.09
N HIS A 166 9.29 -13.86 -23.88
CA HIS A 166 9.98 -14.91 -24.63
C HIS A 166 9.05 -16.12 -24.87
N LYS A 167 9.51 -17.15 -25.56
CA LYS A 167 8.67 -18.29 -26.00
C LYS A 167 7.85 -18.94 -24.90
N ALA A 168 8.38 -19.08 -23.66
CA ALA A 168 7.60 -19.64 -22.55
C ALA A 168 6.42 -18.74 -22.16
N HIS A 169 6.58 -17.40 -22.20
CA HIS A 169 5.47 -16.47 -21.98
C HIS A 169 4.42 -16.61 -23.09
N GLN A 170 4.83 -16.71 -24.34
CA GLN A 170 3.93 -16.95 -25.47
C GLN A 170 3.12 -18.24 -25.29
N TRP A 171 3.78 -19.31 -24.85
CA TRP A 171 3.10 -20.58 -24.57
C TRP A 171 2.05 -20.44 -23.47
N ILE A 172 2.38 -19.78 -22.37
CA ILE A 172 1.42 -19.50 -21.26
C ILE A 172 0.22 -18.71 -21.79
N HIS A 173 0.44 -17.65 -22.57
CA HIS A 173 -0.64 -16.87 -23.16
C HIS A 173 -1.51 -17.72 -24.07
N SER A 174 -0.91 -18.53 -24.95
CA SER A 174 -1.64 -19.41 -25.86
C SER A 174 -2.49 -20.44 -25.10
N PHE A 175 -1.96 -20.98 -23.99
CA PHE A 175 -2.69 -21.91 -23.12
C PHE A 175 -3.90 -21.21 -22.47
N LEU A 176 -3.72 -19.99 -21.94
CA LEU A 176 -4.80 -19.23 -21.34
C LEU A 176 -5.91 -18.91 -22.33
N PHE A 177 -5.56 -18.46 -23.55
CA PHE A 177 -6.54 -18.19 -24.62
C PHE A 177 -7.33 -19.41 -25.07
N LYS A 178 -6.75 -20.61 -24.96
CA LYS A 178 -7.46 -21.85 -25.31
C LYS A 178 -8.40 -22.34 -24.22
N LYS A 179 -8.11 -21.96 -22.96
CA LYS A 179 -8.83 -22.45 -21.78
C LYS A 179 -9.97 -21.55 -21.35
N PHE A 180 -9.89 -20.26 -21.62
CA PHE A 180 -10.84 -19.21 -21.21
C PHE A 180 -11.29 -18.35 -22.40
#